data_5f19ca8f90249ee05ef41b649eb5c774
#
_entry.id   5f19ca8f90249ee05ef41b649eb5c774
#
_cell.length_a   1.000
_cell.length_b   1.000
_cell.length_c   1.000
_cell.angle_alpha   90.00
_cell.angle_beta   90.00
_cell.angle_gamma   90.00
#
_symmetry.space_group_name_H-M   'P 1'
#
loop_
_entity.id
_entity.type
_entity.pdbx_description
1 polymer ?
#
loop_
_entity_poly.entity_id
_entity_poly.type
_entity_poly.pdbx_seq_one_letter_code
_entity_poly.pdbx_strand_id
1 'polypeptide(L)'
;MKKLVILGGGYGGMKILQKLLPTRLPVDVEITLIDRNPYHSLKTEYYALAAGTISDQHIRVSFPEHPRLTYLCGNVTSIQLEDNTVTLEDDQTISYDNLVIGLGCVDKYHNVSGAEEFTYSIQTIEQSRNTYQTLNNLGEGATVSIVGAGLSGVELASELIESRPDLKIKLFDRGQHILSAFSPRLSTYVEDWFLSRNVEIISNSNITKVEKQTLYNHDTKIESDVIVWTAGIQPVKLVRDLPVEKDSQQRVILTPQHFIPNYENVFVVGDCASLDHAPSAQLAEGQAEQIAIVLEKKWNGEPLPESFPPIKLKGILGSLGKKHGFGLVGERAITGRVARLLKSGILWMYKYHKG
;
A
#
# COMPACT_ATOMS: atom_id res chain seq x y z
N MET A 1 21.55 -20.10 16.99
CA MET A 1 21.42 -18.91 16.11
C MET A 1 20.11 -18.24 16.42
N LYS A 2 20.08 -16.92 16.55
CA LYS A 2 18.88 -16.15 16.76
C LYS A 2 18.09 -16.04 15.44
N LYS A 3 16.78 -16.12 15.51
CA LYS A 3 15.90 -16.14 14.34
C LYS A 3 15.11 -14.82 14.25
N LEU A 4 15.34 -14.06 13.18
CA LEU A 4 14.49 -12.95 12.79
C LEU A 4 13.52 -13.44 11.71
N VAL A 5 12.22 -13.38 11.99
CA VAL A 5 11.17 -13.65 10.99
C VAL A 5 10.56 -12.33 10.54
N ILE A 6 10.48 -12.12 9.23
CA ILE A 6 9.86 -10.94 8.61
C ILE A 6 8.65 -11.40 7.80
N LEU A 7 7.46 -10.95 8.16
CA LEU A 7 6.22 -11.22 7.45
C LEU A 7 5.92 -10.08 6.47
N GLY A 8 6.02 -10.38 5.19
CA GLY A 8 5.77 -9.44 4.10
C GLY A 8 7.04 -8.80 3.55
N GLY A 9 7.32 -9.08 2.27
CA GLY A 9 8.39 -8.48 1.46
C GLY A 9 7.97 -7.15 0.81
N GLY A 10 7.08 -6.38 1.47
CA GLY A 10 6.70 -5.04 1.05
C GLY A 10 7.79 -4.00 1.31
N TYR A 11 7.48 -2.70 1.19
CA TYR A 11 8.46 -1.61 1.37
C TYR A 11 9.18 -1.67 2.71
N GLY A 12 8.46 -1.98 3.81
CA GLY A 12 9.07 -2.11 5.14
C GLY A 12 10.02 -3.30 5.25
N GLY A 13 9.57 -4.51 4.88
CA GLY A 13 10.37 -5.72 4.93
C GLY A 13 11.63 -5.63 4.07
N MET A 14 11.50 -5.16 2.82
CA MET A 14 12.63 -4.92 1.92
C MET A 14 13.64 -3.94 2.51
N LYS A 15 13.16 -2.87 3.12
CA LYS A 15 14.05 -1.86 3.71
C LYS A 15 14.81 -2.39 4.91
N ILE A 16 14.18 -3.22 5.76
CA ILE A 16 14.87 -3.90 6.87
C ILE A 16 15.99 -4.80 6.33
N LEU A 17 15.70 -5.63 5.32
CA LEU A 17 16.71 -6.49 4.69
C LEU A 17 17.88 -5.69 4.16
N GLN A 18 17.62 -4.60 3.43
CA GLN A 18 18.65 -3.72 2.89
C GLN A 18 19.53 -3.06 3.96
N LYS A 19 18.99 -2.80 5.15
CA LYS A 19 19.76 -2.21 6.25
C LYS A 19 20.55 -3.23 7.04
N LEU A 20 20.05 -4.44 7.18
CA LEU A 20 20.69 -5.48 8.01
C LEU A 20 21.70 -6.31 7.23
N LEU A 21 21.37 -6.76 6.02
CA LEU A 21 22.18 -7.76 5.29
C LEU A 21 23.61 -7.30 4.96
N PRO A 22 23.86 -6.06 4.53
CA PRO A 22 25.22 -5.70 4.07
C PRO A 22 26.29 -5.78 5.17
N THR A 23 26.00 -5.27 6.38
CA THR A 23 27.04 -5.11 7.42
C THR A 23 26.53 -5.18 8.85
N ARG A 24 25.22 -5.18 9.09
CA ARG A 24 24.64 -5.03 10.43
C ARG A 24 24.08 -6.32 11.01
N LEU A 25 24.03 -7.39 10.23
CA LEU A 25 23.53 -8.68 10.68
C LEU A 25 24.61 -9.43 11.45
N PRO A 26 24.48 -9.65 12.78
CA PRO A 26 25.44 -10.41 13.56
C PRO A 26 25.60 -11.84 13.01
N VAL A 27 26.76 -12.46 13.24
CA VAL A 27 27.09 -13.80 12.71
C VAL A 27 26.19 -14.90 13.25
N ASP A 28 25.58 -14.68 14.41
CA ASP A 28 24.68 -15.61 15.11
C ASP A 28 23.19 -15.36 14.83
N VAL A 29 22.87 -14.49 13.85
CA VAL A 29 21.48 -14.18 13.45
C VAL A 29 21.22 -14.67 12.02
N GLU A 30 20.10 -15.33 11.84
CA GLU A 30 19.53 -15.69 10.52
C GLU A 30 18.16 -15.03 10.31
N ILE A 31 17.83 -14.74 9.06
CA ILE A 31 16.58 -14.09 8.69
C ILE A 31 15.73 -15.04 7.85
N THR A 32 14.45 -15.16 8.18
CA THR A 32 13.45 -15.79 7.34
C THR A 32 12.47 -14.71 6.86
N LEU A 33 12.42 -14.48 5.54
CA LEU A 33 11.39 -13.65 4.91
C LEU A 33 10.24 -14.53 4.43
N ILE A 34 9.02 -14.22 4.85
CA ILE A 34 7.81 -14.92 4.43
C ILE A 34 6.94 -13.96 3.62
N ASP A 35 6.67 -14.29 2.37
CA ASP A 35 5.73 -13.56 1.50
C ASP A 35 5.04 -14.53 0.56
N ARG A 36 3.81 -14.22 0.16
CA ARG A 36 3.06 -15.01 -0.82
C ARG A 36 3.58 -14.87 -2.26
N ASN A 37 4.35 -13.83 -2.54
CA ASN A 37 4.98 -13.60 -3.84
C ASN A 37 6.49 -13.80 -3.74
N PRO A 38 7.14 -14.39 -4.77
CA PRO A 38 8.59 -14.59 -4.79
C PRO A 38 9.37 -13.31 -5.16
N TYR A 39 8.77 -12.15 -4.96
CA TYR A 39 9.36 -10.84 -5.27
C TYR A 39 8.65 -9.74 -4.50
N HIS A 40 9.36 -8.65 -4.28
CA HIS A 40 8.76 -7.38 -3.88
C HIS A 40 7.99 -6.78 -5.07
N SER A 41 6.75 -6.39 -4.86
CA SER A 41 5.96 -5.70 -5.88
C SER A 41 5.74 -4.23 -5.52
N LEU A 42 5.89 -3.36 -6.53
CA LEU A 42 5.74 -1.92 -6.36
C LEU A 42 4.26 -1.54 -6.26
N LYS A 43 3.71 -1.61 -5.05
CA LYS A 43 2.30 -1.29 -4.77
C LYS A 43 1.91 0.11 -5.24
N THR A 44 2.86 1.04 -5.25
CA THR A 44 2.65 2.40 -5.76
C THR A 44 2.37 2.47 -7.27
N GLU A 45 2.47 1.37 -8.01
CA GLU A 45 2.22 1.27 -9.45
C GLU A 45 1.06 0.30 -9.79
N TYR A 46 0.33 -0.19 -8.79
CA TYR A 46 -0.78 -1.13 -9.01
C TYR A 46 -1.93 -0.53 -9.81
N TYR A 47 -2.17 0.77 -9.68
CA TYR A 47 -3.14 1.50 -10.49
C TYR A 47 -2.75 1.48 -11.99
N ALA A 48 -1.46 1.61 -12.31
CA ALA A 48 -0.98 1.57 -13.69
C ALA A 48 -1.03 0.14 -14.26
N LEU A 49 -0.79 -0.88 -13.44
CA LEU A 49 -1.01 -2.28 -13.82
C LEU A 49 -2.50 -2.53 -14.11
N ALA A 50 -3.39 -2.10 -13.23
CA ALA A 50 -4.84 -2.26 -13.42
C ALA A 50 -5.37 -1.52 -14.65
N ALA A 51 -4.79 -0.37 -14.99
CA ALA A 51 -5.11 0.38 -16.20
C ALA A 51 -4.41 -0.15 -17.48
N GLY A 52 -3.47 -1.11 -17.36
CA GLY A 52 -2.73 -1.67 -18.50
C GLY A 52 -1.65 -0.77 -19.07
N THR A 53 -1.22 0.27 -18.35
CA THR A 53 -0.19 1.22 -18.81
C THR A 53 1.23 0.82 -18.39
N ILE A 54 1.37 -0.13 -17.47
CA ILE A 54 2.63 -0.77 -17.10
C ILE A 54 2.46 -2.30 -17.09
N SER A 55 3.49 -3.04 -17.48
CA SER A 55 3.44 -4.50 -17.40
C SER A 55 3.75 -4.99 -15.98
N ASP A 56 3.21 -6.15 -15.63
CA ASP A 56 3.45 -6.83 -14.37
C ASP A 56 4.95 -7.01 -14.07
N GLN A 57 5.75 -7.40 -15.05
CA GLN A 57 7.19 -7.59 -14.87
C GLN A 57 7.90 -6.30 -14.45
N HIS A 58 7.45 -5.16 -14.93
CA HIS A 58 8.05 -3.87 -14.60
C HIS A 58 7.81 -3.40 -13.17
N ILE A 59 6.89 -4.01 -12.45
CA ILE A 59 6.60 -3.66 -11.04
C ILE A 59 7.15 -4.69 -10.06
N ARG A 60 7.93 -5.66 -10.52
CA ARG A 60 8.58 -6.68 -9.68
C ARG A 60 10.03 -6.30 -9.41
N VAL A 61 10.47 -6.53 -8.19
CA VAL A 61 11.85 -6.37 -7.74
C VAL A 61 12.23 -7.64 -7.00
N SER A 62 13.34 -8.27 -7.35
CA SER A 62 13.81 -9.49 -6.70
C SER A 62 14.13 -9.25 -5.23
N PHE A 63 13.91 -10.25 -4.38
CA PHE A 63 14.44 -10.23 -3.03
C PHE A 63 15.97 -10.33 -3.07
N PRO A 64 16.69 -9.72 -2.09
CA PRO A 64 18.14 -9.83 -2.01
C PRO A 64 18.56 -11.27 -1.72
N GLU A 65 19.68 -11.68 -2.28
CA GLU A 65 20.32 -12.97 -1.97
C GLU A 65 21.37 -12.79 -0.87
N HIS A 66 21.32 -13.64 0.15
CA HIS A 66 22.33 -13.64 1.21
C HIS A 66 22.39 -15.02 1.88
N PRO A 67 23.59 -15.54 2.28
CA PRO A 67 23.73 -16.87 2.89
C PRO A 67 22.91 -17.10 4.17
N ARG A 68 22.56 -16.02 4.88
CA ARG A 68 21.75 -16.07 6.12
C ARG A 68 20.35 -15.52 5.93
N LEU A 69 19.86 -15.44 4.69
CA LEU A 69 18.48 -15.11 4.36
C LEU A 69 17.82 -16.33 3.71
N THR A 70 16.77 -16.82 4.34
CA THR A 70 15.88 -17.83 3.76
C THR A 70 14.59 -17.15 3.34
N TYR A 71 14.15 -17.43 2.12
CA TYR A 71 12.85 -17.01 1.63
C TYR A 71 11.87 -18.19 1.66
N LEU A 72 10.71 -17.98 2.29
CA LEU A 72 9.59 -18.92 2.30
C LEU A 72 8.40 -18.29 1.57
N CYS A 73 7.96 -18.95 0.50
CA CYS A 73 6.75 -18.56 -0.23
C CYS A 73 5.54 -19.17 0.47
N GLY A 74 4.62 -18.36 0.98
CA GLY A 74 3.41 -18.85 1.63
C GLY A 74 2.58 -17.75 2.25
N ASN A 75 1.33 -18.08 2.55
CA ASN A 75 0.42 -17.22 3.30
C ASN A 75 0.51 -17.53 4.80
N VAL A 76 0.66 -16.50 5.61
CA VAL A 76 0.59 -16.62 7.07
C VAL A 76 -0.88 -16.68 7.46
N THR A 77 -1.25 -17.70 8.23
CA THR A 77 -2.61 -17.95 8.71
C THR A 77 -2.79 -17.64 10.19
N SER A 78 -1.69 -17.70 10.99
CA SER A 78 -1.73 -17.43 12.42
C SER A 78 -0.42 -16.81 12.92
N ILE A 79 -0.53 -15.93 13.91
CA ILE A 79 0.58 -15.34 14.67
C ILE A 79 0.28 -15.57 16.16
N GLN A 80 1.10 -16.39 16.83
CA GLN A 80 0.99 -16.67 18.26
C GLN A 80 2.07 -15.89 19.01
N LEU A 81 1.68 -14.77 19.63
CA LEU A 81 2.62 -13.86 20.27
C LEU A 81 3.26 -14.49 21.52
N GLU A 82 2.49 -15.22 22.32
CA GLU A 82 2.96 -15.88 23.56
C GLU A 82 3.93 -17.03 23.28
N ASP A 83 3.67 -17.79 22.20
CA ASP A 83 4.47 -18.96 21.85
C ASP A 83 5.65 -18.61 20.93
N ASN A 84 5.76 -17.36 20.48
CA ASN A 84 6.76 -16.88 19.52
C ASN A 84 6.77 -17.72 18.23
N THR A 85 5.58 -18.00 17.67
CA THR A 85 5.44 -18.78 16.45
C THR A 85 4.51 -18.12 15.44
N VAL A 86 4.75 -18.42 14.16
CA VAL A 86 3.83 -18.12 13.06
C VAL A 86 3.51 -19.40 12.31
N THR A 87 2.28 -19.52 11.80
CA THR A 87 1.82 -20.69 11.05
C THR A 87 1.48 -20.26 9.63
N LEU A 88 1.88 -21.08 8.64
CA LEU A 88 1.55 -20.91 7.23
C LEU A 88 0.32 -21.74 6.86
N GLU A 89 -0.20 -21.53 5.65
CA GLU A 89 -1.39 -22.21 5.11
C GLU A 89 -1.20 -23.71 4.90
N ASP A 90 0.05 -24.20 4.83
CA ASP A 90 0.43 -25.62 4.75
C ASP A 90 0.68 -26.24 6.12
N ASP A 91 0.22 -25.60 7.21
CA ASP A 91 0.41 -25.96 8.61
C ASP A 91 1.87 -25.95 9.10
N GLN A 92 2.81 -25.46 8.28
CA GLN A 92 4.19 -25.25 8.72
C GLN A 92 4.22 -24.18 9.81
N THR A 93 4.79 -24.52 10.97
CA THR A 93 4.99 -23.61 12.10
C THR A 93 6.45 -23.20 12.21
N ILE A 94 6.69 -21.88 12.29
CA ILE A 94 8.01 -21.27 12.31
C ILE A 94 8.17 -20.51 13.63
N SER A 95 9.17 -20.87 14.42
CA SER A 95 9.52 -20.15 15.65
C SER A 95 10.42 -18.95 15.36
N TYR A 96 10.32 -17.91 16.19
CA TYR A 96 11.15 -16.72 16.08
C TYR A 96 11.68 -16.25 17.45
N ASP A 97 12.85 -15.62 17.44
CA ASP A 97 13.35 -14.81 18.56
C ASP A 97 12.93 -13.35 18.41
N ASN A 98 12.88 -12.87 17.16
CA ASN A 98 12.31 -11.56 16.81
C ASN A 98 11.37 -11.71 15.62
N LEU A 99 10.25 -10.96 15.64
CA LEU A 99 9.25 -10.92 14.57
C LEU A 99 9.07 -9.50 14.07
N VAL A 100 8.98 -9.34 12.74
CA VAL A 100 8.52 -8.10 12.11
C VAL A 100 7.26 -8.38 11.30
N ILE A 101 6.16 -7.74 11.65
CA ILE A 101 4.86 -7.86 10.97
C ILE A 101 4.72 -6.70 9.97
N GLY A 102 4.91 -7.01 8.68
CA GLY A 102 4.79 -6.07 7.56
C GLY A 102 3.77 -6.49 6.51
N LEU A 103 2.65 -7.10 6.94
CA LEU A 103 1.65 -7.73 6.07
C LEU A 103 0.78 -6.73 5.27
N GLY A 104 0.91 -5.43 5.55
CA GLY A 104 0.24 -4.38 4.80
C GLY A 104 -1.26 -4.28 5.06
N CYS A 105 -1.99 -3.85 4.04
CA CYS A 105 -3.40 -3.52 4.13
C CYS A 105 -4.22 -4.11 2.99
N VAL A 106 -5.53 -4.14 3.22
CA VAL A 106 -6.60 -4.49 2.27
C VAL A 106 -7.60 -3.33 2.17
N ASP A 107 -8.55 -3.43 1.24
CA ASP A 107 -9.62 -2.44 1.13
C ASP A 107 -10.45 -2.36 2.41
N LYS A 108 -10.92 -1.16 2.71
CA LYS A 108 -11.92 -0.89 3.73
C LYS A 108 -13.23 -0.55 3.06
N TYR A 109 -14.17 -1.47 3.14
CA TYR A 109 -15.49 -1.33 2.49
C TYR A 109 -16.52 -0.54 3.31
N HIS A 110 -16.14 -0.02 4.48
CA HIS A 110 -16.98 0.84 5.35
C HIS A 110 -18.36 0.27 5.66
N ASN A 111 -18.49 -1.06 5.71
CA ASN A 111 -19.76 -1.79 5.89
C ASN A 111 -20.79 -1.53 4.78
N VAL A 112 -20.37 -1.09 3.61
CA VAL A 112 -21.25 -0.92 2.45
C VAL A 112 -21.63 -2.29 1.93
N SER A 113 -22.94 -2.58 1.96
CA SER A 113 -23.48 -3.88 1.55
C SER A 113 -23.11 -4.20 0.09
N GLY A 114 -22.54 -5.39 -0.15
CA GLY A 114 -22.14 -5.87 -1.46
C GLY A 114 -20.86 -5.23 -2.03
N ALA A 115 -20.24 -4.26 -1.35
CA ALA A 115 -19.03 -3.62 -1.88
C ALA A 115 -17.87 -4.62 -2.04
N GLU A 116 -17.64 -5.49 -1.07
CA GLU A 116 -16.60 -6.52 -1.13
C GLU A 116 -16.85 -7.56 -2.23
N GLU A 117 -18.13 -7.89 -2.48
CA GLU A 117 -18.51 -8.94 -3.42
C GLU A 117 -18.54 -8.44 -4.88
N PHE A 118 -19.01 -7.21 -5.11
CA PHE A 118 -19.34 -6.71 -6.45
C PHE A 118 -18.38 -5.61 -6.95
N THR A 119 -17.27 -5.32 -6.24
CA THR A 119 -16.29 -4.36 -6.71
C THR A 119 -14.92 -5.02 -6.96
N TYR A 120 -14.14 -4.37 -7.81
CA TYR A 120 -12.76 -4.72 -8.08
C TYR A 120 -11.83 -3.88 -7.21
N SER A 121 -10.64 -4.42 -6.93
CA SER A 121 -9.63 -3.81 -6.07
C SER A 121 -8.29 -3.67 -6.78
N ILE A 122 -7.44 -2.79 -6.26
CA ILE A 122 -6.05 -2.62 -6.67
C ILE A 122 -5.07 -2.71 -5.48
N GLN A 123 -5.47 -3.37 -4.39
CA GLN A 123 -4.64 -3.43 -3.16
C GLN A 123 -3.56 -4.51 -3.19
N THR A 124 -3.72 -5.53 -4.03
CA THR A 124 -2.71 -6.56 -4.26
C THR A 124 -2.38 -6.67 -5.75
N ILE A 125 -1.22 -7.25 -6.07
CA ILE A 125 -0.82 -7.45 -7.46
C ILE A 125 -1.80 -8.39 -8.19
N GLU A 126 -2.33 -9.39 -7.50
CA GLU A 126 -3.32 -10.33 -8.04
C GLU A 126 -4.65 -9.62 -8.34
N GLN A 127 -5.15 -8.84 -7.39
CA GLN A 127 -6.35 -8.02 -7.59
C GLN A 127 -6.17 -7.03 -8.74
N SER A 128 -5.00 -6.38 -8.84
CA SER A 128 -4.70 -5.45 -9.94
C SER A 128 -4.65 -6.15 -11.30
N ARG A 129 -4.15 -7.39 -11.37
CA ARG A 129 -4.21 -8.23 -12.59
C ARG A 129 -5.65 -8.56 -12.98
N ASN A 130 -6.46 -8.97 -12.01
CA ASN A 130 -7.88 -9.27 -12.22
C ASN A 130 -8.64 -8.01 -12.69
N THR A 131 -8.38 -6.88 -12.05
CA THR A 131 -8.95 -5.59 -12.44
C THR A 131 -8.53 -5.21 -13.87
N TYR A 132 -7.26 -5.39 -14.23
CA TYR A 132 -6.76 -5.18 -15.59
C TYR A 132 -7.51 -6.06 -16.60
N GLN A 133 -7.62 -7.36 -16.35
CA GLN A 133 -8.30 -8.27 -17.26
C GLN A 133 -9.76 -7.86 -17.48
N THR A 134 -10.46 -7.50 -16.42
CA THR A 134 -11.85 -7.04 -16.50
C THR A 134 -11.98 -5.74 -17.28
N LEU A 135 -11.17 -4.73 -16.96
CA LEU A 135 -11.21 -3.43 -17.65
C LEU A 135 -10.82 -3.54 -19.12
N ASN A 136 -9.84 -4.39 -19.45
CA ASN A 136 -9.37 -4.58 -20.82
C ASN A 136 -10.41 -5.27 -21.72
N ASN A 137 -11.28 -6.11 -21.14
CA ASN A 137 -12.32 -6.84 -21.86
C ASN A 137 -13.65 -6.09 -21.98
N LEU A 138 -13.76 -4.87 -21.44
CA LEU A 138 -14.96 -4.04 -21.59
C LEU A 138 -15.14 -3.61 -23.05
N GLY A 139 -16.41 -3.58 -23.49
CA GLY A 139 -16.79 -3.02 -24.77
C GLY A 139 -16.62 -1.49 -24.82
N GLU A 140 -16.56 -0.95 -26.03
CA GLU A 140 -16.54 0.50 -26.27
C GLU A 140 -17.77 1.18 -25.65
N GLY A 141 -17.57 2.31 -25.00
CA GLY A 141 -18.62 3.09 -24.34
C GLY A 141 -19.06 2.57 -22.98
N ALA A 142 -18.46 1.48 -22.50
CA ALA A 142 -18.76 0.95 -21.16
C ALA A 142 -18.41 1.95 -20.07
N THR A 143 -19.16 1.90 -18.97
CA THR A 143 -19.02 2.80 -17.83
C THR A 143 -18.22 2.13 -16.72
N VAL A 144 -17.17 2.81 -16.27
CA VAL A 144 -16.34 2.42 -15.11
C VAL A 144 -16.56 3.43 -13.99
N SER A 145 -17.06 2.96 -12.86
CA SER A 145 -17.20 3.76 -11.63
C SER A 145 -16.06 3.48 -10.68
N ILE A 146 -15.32 4.52 -10.30
CA ILE A 146 -14.22 4.44 -9.32
C ILE A 146 -14.71 5.10 -8.03
N VAL A 147 -14.82 4.32 -6.96
CA VAL A 147 -15.30 4.78 -5.65
C VAL A 147 -14.10 5.14 -4.77
N GLY A 148 -13.94 6.41 -4.48
CA GLY A 148 -12.81 7.00 -3.74
C GLY A 148 -11.87 7.77 -4.67
N ALA A 149 -11.95 9.10 -4.65
CA ALA A 149 -11.10 9.99 -5.44
C ALA A 149 -9.89 10.51 -4.63
N GLY A 150 -9.32 9.66 -3.79
CA GLY A 150 -7.98 9.83 -3.24
C GLY A 150 -6.90 9.55 -4.29
N LEU A 151 -5.63 9.49 -3.86
CA LEU A 151 -4.48 9.33 -4.76
C LEU A 151 -4.63 8.13 -5.71
N SER A 152 -4.97 6.96 -5.17
CA SER A 152 -5.09 5.71 -5.97
C SER A 152 -6.21 5.77 -7.02
N GLY A 153 -7.38 6.29 -6.63
CA GLY A 153 -8.52 6.41 -7.57
C GLY A 153 -8.26 7.43 -8.67
N VAL A 154 -7.65 8.56 -8.33
CA VAL A 154 -7.23 9.59 -9.29
C VAL A 154 -6.19 9.04 -10.27
N GLU A 155 -5.18 8.33 -9.78
CA GLU A 155 -4.16 7.74 -10.63
C GLU A 155 -4.73 6.65 -11.54
N LEU A 156 -5.60 5.77 -11.03
CA LEU A 156 -6.28 4.76 -11.85
C LEU A 156 -7.14 5.41 -12.95
N ALA A 157 -7.98 6.38 -12.59
CA ALA A 157 -8.81 7.10 -13.56
C ALA A 157 -7.97 7.77 -14.64
N SER A 158 -6.87 8.41 -14.25
CA SER A 158 -5.99 9.13 -15.19
C SER A 158 -5.28 8.20 -16.17
N GLU A 159 -4.85 7.03 -15.74
CA GLU A 159 -4.21 6.03 -16.60
C GLU A 159 -5.25 5.36 -17.52
N LEU A 160 -6.48 5.11 -17.04
CA LEU A 160 -7.57 4.55 -17.88
C LEU A 160 -7.96 5.47 -19.02
N ILE A 161 -8.03 6.79 -18.80
CA ILE A 161 -8.31 7.77 -19.86
C ILE A 161 -7.30 7.66 -21.02
N GLU A 162 -6.05 7.31 -20.72
CA GLU A 162 -5.02 7.18 -21.75
C GLU A 162 -4.99 5.77 -22.37
N SER A 163 -5.24 4.71 -21.61
CA SER A 163 -5.21 3.34 -22.12
C SER A 163 -6.51 2.90 -22.77
N ARG A 164 -7.63 3.42 -22.30
CA ARG A 164 -9.00 3.11 -22.72
C ARG A 164 -9.84 4.38 -22.87
N PRO A 165 -9.50 5.27 -23.84
CA PRO A 165 -10.22 6.54 -24.06
C PRO A 165 -11.66 6.36 -24.55
N ASP A 166 -12.03 5.12 -24.88
CA ASP A 166 -13.37 4.69 -25.27
C ASP A 166 -14.31 4.47 -24.07
N LEU A 167 -13.79 4.37 -22.84
CA LEU A 167 -14.59 4.16 -21.64
C LEU A 167 -15.13 5.46 -21.06
N LYS A 168 -16.30 5.37 -20.42
CA LYS A 168 -16.90 6.44 -19.61
C LYS A 168 -16.47 6.29 -18.18
N ILE A 169 -15.73 7.25 -17.64
CA ILE A 169 -15.20 7.19 -16.28
C ILE A 169 -16.05 8.07 -15.35
N LYS A 170 -16.53 7.48 -14.25
CA LYS A 170 -17.18 8.18 -13.15
C LYS A 170 -16.31 8.06 -11.90
N LEU A 171 -15.99 9.18 -11.28
CA LEU A 171 -15.14 9.25 -10.10
C LEU A 171 -15.93 9.79 -8.90
N PHE A 172 -16.13 8.95 -7.87
CA PHE A 172 -16.93 9.27 -6.70
C PHE A 172 -16.06 9.66 -5.52
N ASP A 173 -16.39 10.77 -4.84
CA ASP A 173 -15.75 11.16 -3.58
C ASP A 173 -16.76 11.62 -2.53
N ARG A 174 -16.50 11.27 -1.27
CA ARG A 174 -17.31 11.74 -0.13
C ARG A 174 -17.12 13.22 0.14
N GLY A 175 -15.96 13.74 -0.17
CA GLY A 175 -15.62 15.15 0.01
C GLY A 175 -16.29 16.04 -1.03
N GLN A 176 -16.25 17.33 -0.75
CA GLN A 176 -16.67 18.36 -1.70
C GLN A 176 -15.73 18.41 -2.91
N HIS A 177 -14.46 18.04 -2.72
CA HIS A 177 -13.42 18.01 -3.74
C HIS A 177 -12.70 16.67 -3.71
N ILE A 178 -12.22 16.22 -4.87
CA ILE A 178 -11.30 15.08 -4.95
C ILE A 178 -9.97 15.43 -4.28
N LEU A 179 -9.17 14.43 -3.91
CA LEU A 179 -7.88 14.64 -3.25
C LEU A 179 -7.97 15.53 -2.01
N SER A 180 -8.98 15.36 -1.17
CA SER A 180 -9.26 16.20 0.00
C SER A 180 -8.09 16.29 1.01
N ALA A 181 -7.13 15.37 0.95
CA ALA A 181 -5.90 15.41 1.74
C ALA A 181 -4.83 16.39 1.20
N PHE A 182 -5.06 16.98 0.03
CA PHE A 182 -4.15 17.92 -0.61
C PHE A 182 -4.67 19.36 -0.50
N SER A 183 -3.82 20.32 -0.90
CA SER A 183 -4.26 21.72 -0.94
C SER A 183 -5.37 21.94 -1.97
N PRO A 184 -6.30 22.89 -1.75
CA PRO A 184 -7.35 23.21 -2.72
C PRO A 184 -6.81 23.49 -4.14
N ARG A 185 -5.65 24.13 -4.23
CA ARG A 185 -5.00 24.44 -5.53
C ARG A 185 -4.66 23.16 -6.30
N LEU A 186 -4.17 22.10 -5.63
CA LEU A 186 -3.86 20.82 -6.29
C LEU A 186 -5.14 20.08 -6.65
N SER A 187 -6.13 20.07 -5.77
CA SER A 187 -7.43 19.49 -6.01
C SER A 187 -8.08 20.10 -7.27
N THR A 188 -8.20 21.42 -7.32
CA THR A 188 -8.75 22.13 -8.52
C THR A 188 -7.96 21.82 -9.78
N TYR A 189 -6.63 21.82 -9.73
CA TYR A 189 -5.81 21.47 -10.90
C TYR A 189 -6.13 20.07 -11.44
N VAL A 190 -6.34 19.10 -10.56
CA VAL A 190 -6.66 17.73 -10.96
C VAL A 190 -8.11 17.59 -11.44
N GLU A 191 -9.05 18.29 -10.79
CA GLU A 191 -10.45 18.38 -11.23
C GLU A 191 -10.56 18.94 -12.64
N ASP A 192 -9.92 20.07 -12.93
CA ASP A 192 -9.89 20.70 -14.25
C ASP A 192 -9.29 19.77 -15.31
N TRP A 193 -8.25 19.04 -14.94
CA TRP A 193 -7.62 18.05 -15.83
C TRP A 193 -8.60 16.92 -16.22
N PHE A 194 -9.40 16.42 -15.27
CA PHE A 194 -10.42 15.39 -15.52
C PHE A 194 -11.61 15.93 -16.30
N LEU A 195 -12.15 17.09 -15.92
CA LEU A 195 -13.29 17.70 -16.59
C LEU A 195 -12.98 17.99 -18.06
N SER A 196 -11.74 18.44 -18.38
CA SER A 196 -11.31 18.63 -19.76
C SER A 196 -11.21 17.35 -20.60
N ARG A 197 -11.40 16.18 -19.96
CA ARG A 197 -11.35 14.83 -20.56
C ARG A 197 -12.66 14.05 -20.39
N ASN A 198 -13.74 14.76 -20.13
CA ASN A 198 -15.08 14.20 -19.97
C ASN A 198 -15.22 13.14 -18.87
N VAL A 199 -14.42 13.23 -17.81
CA VAL A 199 -14.64 12.43 -16.61
C VAL A 199 -15.73 13.06 -15.77
N GLU A 200 -16.70 12.26 -15.38
CA GLU A 200 -17.76 12.68 -14.47
C GLU A 200 -17.25 12.59 -13.01
N ILE A 201 -17.12 13.73 -12.34
CA ILE A 201 -16.75 13.79 -10.91
C ILE A 201 -18.02 13.97 -10.08
N ILE A 202 -18.26 13.04 -9.16
CA ILE A 202 -19.43 13.03 -8.29
C ILE A 202 -18.95 13.25 -6.85
N SER A 203 -18.98 14.50 -6.44
CA SER A 203 -18.60 14.94 -5.08
C SER A 203 -19.77 14.76 -4.09
N ASN A 204 -19.47 14.86 -2.79
CA ASN A 204 -20.42 14.64 -1.69
C ASN A 204 -21.16 13.31 -1.82
N SER A 205 -20.52 12.30 -2.41
CA SER A 205 -21.13 11.01 -2.62
C SER A 205 -21.15 10.18 -1.34
N ASN A 206 -22.21 9.38 -1.18
CA ASN A 206 -22.34 8.43 -0.11
C ASN A 206 -22.82 7.10 -0.69
N ILE A 207 -21.88 6.22 -0.97
CA ILE A 207 -22.20 4.89 -1.50
C ILE A 207 -22.75 4.05 -0.36
N THR A 208 -24.03 3.68 -0.49
CA THR A 208 -24.79 2.96 0.55
C THR A 208 -24.93 1.47 0.28
N LYS A 209 -24.86 1.07 -1.00
CA LYS A 209 -24.99 -0.31 -1.44
C LYS A 209 -24.30 -0.51 -2.79
N VAL A 210 -23.80 -1.71 -3.03
CA VAL A 210 -23.31 -2.16 -4.33
C VAL A 210 -23.98 -3.49 -4.68
N GLU A 211 -24.39 -3.63 -5.91
CA GLU A 211 -24.91 -4.85 -6.53
C GLU A 211 -24.13 -5.10 -7.83
N LYS A 212 -24.37 -6.24 -8.46
CA LYS A 212 -23.74 -6.55 -9.75
C LYS A 212 -24.06 -5.44 -10.76
N GLN A 213 -23.01 -4.78 -11.26
CA GLN A 213 -23.11 -3.68 -12.24
C GLN A 213 -23.95 -2.48 -11.79
N THR A 214 -24.13 -2.28 -10.49
CA THR A 214 -24.94 -1.20 -9.94
C THR A 214 -24.34 -0.71 -8.63
N LEU A 215 -24.30 0.60 -8.43
CA LEU A 215 -24.02 1.20 -7.13
C LEU A 215 -25.13 2.19 -6.75
N TYR A 216 -25.34 2.37 -5.47
CA TYR A 216 -26.31 3.32 -4.93
C TYR A 216 -25.56 4.46 -4.26
N ASN A 217 -25.72 5.66 -4.81
CA ASN A 217 -25.20 6.89 -4.22
C ASN A 217 -26.35 7.62 -3.50
N HIS A 218 -26.31 7.66 -2.17
CA HIS A 218 -27.49 7.94 -1.35
C HIS A 218 -28.62 6.96 -1.74
N ASP A 219 -29.73 7.46 -2.22
CA ASP A 219 -30.88 6.65 -2.70
C ASP A 219 -30.92 6.52 -4.24
N THR A 220 -29.95 7.10 -4.94
CA THR A 220 -29.91 7.11 -6.40
C THR A 220 -29.18 5.88 -6.93
N LYS A 221 -29.91 5.08 -7.72
CA LYS A 221 -29.34 3.94 -8.45
C LYS A 221 -28.48 4.43 -9.63
N ILE A 222 -27.26 3.95 -9.74
CA ILE A 222 -26.32 4.28 -10.81
C ILE A 222 -25.83 2.96 -11.43
N GLU A 223 -26.05 2.79 -12.72
CA GLU A 223 -25.56 1.64 -13.48
C GLU A 223 -24.09 1.84 -13.87
N SER A 224 -23.31 0.78 -13.80
CA SER A 224 -21.89 0.77 -14.13
C SER A 224 -21.46 -0.64 -14.54
N ASP A 225 -20.78 -0.78 -15.66
CA ASP A 225 -20.31 -2.07 -16.13
C ASP A 225 -19.23 -2.67 -15.19
N VAL A 226 -18.37 -1.81 -14.64
CA VAL A 226 -17.36 -2.17 -13.65
C VAL A 226 -17.30 -1.12 -12.55
N ILE A 227 -17.20 -1.58 -11.31
CA ILE A 227 -17.01 -0.73 -10.13
C ILE A 227 -15.67 -1.08 -9.50
N VAL A 228 -14.76 -0.09 -9.35
CA VAL A 228 -13.47 -0.26 -8.68
C VAL A 228 -13.50 0.48 -7.35
N TRP A 229 -13.13 -0.22 -6.27
CA TRP A 229 -13.12 0.34 -4.92
C TRP A 229 -11.72 0.83 -4.54
N THR A 230 -11.60 2.10 -4.21
CA THR A 230 -10.37 2.76 -3.76
C THR A 230 -10.62 3.68 -2.54
N ALA A 231 -11.76 3.48 -1.86
CA ALA A 231 -12.29 4.39 -0.82
C ALA A 231 -11.72 4.15 0.59
N GLY A 232 -10.50 3.67 0.70
CA GLY A 232 -9.81 3.52 1.96
C GLY A 232 -9.24 2.13 2.18
N ILE A 233 -8.36 2.03 3.15
CA ILE A 233 -7.61 0.82 3.49
C ILE A 233 -7.70 0.53 4.99
N GLN A 234 -7.45 -0.72 5.36
CA GLN A 234 -7.32 -1.19 6.74
C GLN A 234 -6.26 -2.30 6.78
N PRO A 235 -5.62 -2.57 7.93
CA PRO A 235 -4.71 -3.70 8.08
C PRO A 235 -5.36 -5.01 7.65
N VAL A 236 -4.57 -5.98 7.21
CA VAL A 236 -5.07 -7.33 6.90
C VAL A 236 -5.76 -7.95 8.13
N LYS A 237 -6.72 -8.85 7.89
CA LYS A 237 -7.53 -9.48 8.95
C LYS A 237 -6.66 -10.09 10.06
N LEU A 238 -5.60 -10.79 9.69
CA LEU A 238 -4.66 -11.42 10.62
C LEU A 238 -4.09 -10.42 11.66
N VAL A 239 -3.78 -9.19 11.24
CA VAL A 239 -3.30 -8.12 12.14
C VAL A 239 -4.44 -7.52 12.97
N ARG A 240 -5.62 -7.36 12.36
CA ARG A 240 -6.81 -6.87 13.09
C ARG A 240 -7.30 -7.81 14.18
N ASP A 241 -7.07 -9.12 14.01
CA ASP A 241 -7.47 -10.15 14.97
C ASP A 241 -6.44 -10.34 16.11
N LEU A 242 -5.23 -9.76 16.03
CA LEU A 242 -4.27 -9.83 17.13
C LEU A 242 -4.83 -9.25 18.43
N PRO A 243 -4.61 -9.89 19.58
CA PRO A 243 -5.11 -9.43 20.89
C PRO A 243 -4.26 -8.29 21.46
N VAL A 244 -4.08 -7.20 20.68
CA VAL A 244 -3.23 -6.06 21.05
C VAL A 244 -3.99 -4.75 20.84
N GLU A 245 -3.50 -3.67 21.44
CA GLU A 245 -4.12 -2.35 21.33
C GLU A 245 -4.00 -1.79 19.92
N LYS A 246 -5.10 -1.19 19.44
CA LYS A 246 -5.21 -0.65 18.08
C LYS A 246 -5.87 0.73 18.07
N ASP A 247 -5.53 1.52 17.08
CA ASP A 247 -6.18 2.81 16.84
C ASP A 247 -7.59 2.65 16.19
N SER A 248 -8.27 3.76 15.96
CA SER A 248 -9.60 3.79 15.32
C SER A 248 -9.60 3.26 13.87
N GLN A 249 -8.43 3.14 13.24
CA GLN A 249 -8.23 2.56 11.92
C GLN A 249 -7.85 1.08 11.99
N GLN A 250 -7.85 0.48 13.19
CA GLN A 250 -7.43 -0.91 13.46
C GLN A 250 -5.93 -1.16 13.22
N ARG A 251 -5.10 -0.13 13.24
CA ARG A 251 -3.64 -0.23 13.16
C ARG A 251 -3.07 -0.44 14.55
N VAL A 252 -2.02 -1.26 14.67
CA VAL A 252 -1.40 -1.61 15.95
C VAL A 252 -0.69 -0.40 16.57
N ILE A 253 -1.01 -0.10 17.83
CA ILE A 253 -0.33 0.94 18.62
C ILE A 253 1.02 0.38 19.06
N LEU A 254 2.08 1.18 18.90
CA LEU A 254 3.45 0.78 19.12
C LEU A 254 4.15 1.64 20.17
N THR A 255 5.19 1.08 20.77
CA THR A 255 6.15 1.85 21.54
C THR A 255 6.96 2.82 20.66
N PRO A 256 7.68 3.79 21.24
CA PRO A 256 8.60 4.63 20.48
C PRO A 256 9.69 3.86 19.72
N GLN A 257 9.97 2.61 20.10
CA GLN A 257 10.93 1.71 19.45
C GLN A 257 10.29 0.78 18.41
N HIS A 258 9.01 0.97 18.10
CA HIS A 258 8.23 0.24 17.09
C HIS A 258 7.89 -1.23 17.41
N PHE A 259 8.03 -1.68 18.64
CA PHE A 259 7.50 -2.98 19.03
C PHE A 259 6.11 -2.87 19.70
N ILE A 260 5.40 -3.96 19.74
CA ILE A 260 4.09 -4.06 20.41
C ILE A 260 4.30 -3.94 21.93
N PRO A 261 3.54 -3.10 22.66
CA PRO A 261 3.60 -3.06 24.13
C PRO A 261 3.46 -4.46 24.73
N ASN A 262 4.32 -4.79 25.68
CA ASN A 262 4.48 -6.12 26.33
C ASN A 262 5.12 -7.23 25.46
N TYR A 263 5.42 -6.97 24.17
CA TYR A 263 6.07 -7.90 23.26
C TYR A 263 7.27 -7.24 22.60
N GLU A 264 8.33 -7.01 23.37
CA GLU A 264 9.53 -6.28 22.90
C GLU A 264 10.28 -6.96 21.74
N ASN A 265 9.95 -8.21 21.45
CA ASN A 265 10.50 -8.99 20.35
C ASN A 265 9.63 -8.95 19.08
N VAL A 266 8.46 -8.29 19.11
CA VAL A 266 7.52 -8.22 17.98
C VAL A 266 7.34 -6.78 17.51
N PHE A 267 7.80 -6.50 16.31
CA PHE A 267 7.72 -5.22 15.63
C PHE A 267 6.60 -5.21 14.59
N VAL A 268 6.02 -4.04 14.33
CA VAL A 268 5.05 -3.87 13.24
C VAL A 268 5.50 -2.73 12.34
N VAL A 269 5.43 -2.92 11.03
CA VAL A 269 5.93 -1.95 10.04
C VAL A 269 4.92 -1.66 8.92
N GLY A 270 4.89 -0.40 8.49
CA GLY A 270 4.08 0.04 7.35
C GLY A 270 2.59 0.19 7.67
N ASP A 271 1.73 -0.19 6.73
CA ASP A 271 0.28 0.08 6.77
C ASP A 271 -0.46 -0.56 7.95
N CYS A 272 0.18 -1.53 8.63
CA CYS A 272 -0.34 -2.18 9.84
C CYS A 272 -0.07 -1.36 11.12
N ALA A 273 0.88 -0.43 11.10
CA ALA A 273 1.34 0.33 12.25
C ALA A 273 0.57 1.65 12.42
N SER A 274 0.22 1.99 13.66
CA SER A 274 -0.32 3.30 13.99
C SER A 274 0.82 4.31 14.09
N LEU A 275 0.91 5.21 13.13
CA LEU A 275 1.91 6.27 13.02
C LEU A 275 1.24 7.61 12.75
N ASP A 276 1.95 8.71 12.98
CA ASP A 276 1.43 10.08 12.88
C ASP A 276 1.00 10.50 11.46
N HIS A 277 1.50 9.80 10.44
CA HIS A 277 1.18 10.07 9.05
C HIS A 277 0.31 8.98 8.43
N ALA A 278 -0.39 9.34 7.34
CA ALA A 278 -1.10 8.37 6.53
C ALA A 278 -0.15 7.28 5.97
N PRO A 279 -0.59 6.02 5.86
CA PRO A 279 0.21 4.93 5.30
C PRO A 279 0.81 5.26 3.94
N SER A 280 2.10 5.00 3.78
CA SER A 280 2.82 5.21 2.51
C SER A 280 4.10 4.41 2.46
N ALA A 281 4.65 4.19 1.25
CA ALA A 281 5.93 3.53 1.06
C ALA A 281 7.07 4.24 1.79
N GLN A 282 7.13 5.58 1.74
CA GLN A 282 8.16 6.36 2.44
C GLN A 282 8.07 6.22 3.96
N LEU A 283 6.85 6.21 4.51
CA LEU A 283 6.64 6.04 5.94
C LEU A 283 7.10 4.64 6.39
N ALA A 284 6.73 3.60 5.63
CA ALA A 284 7.15 2.22 5.90
C ALA A 284 8.68 2.06 5.83
N GLU A 285 9.34 2.69 4.85
CA GLU A 285 10.80 2.67 4.74
C GLU A 285 11.49 3.42 5.89
N GLY A 286 11.01 4.59 6.25
CA GLY A 286 11.56 5.37 7.37
C GLY A 286 11.42 4.63 8.71
N GLN A 287 10.25 4.02 8.94
CA GLN A 287 10.02 3.18 10.11
C GLN A 287 10.93 1.95 10.13
N ALA A 288 11.09 1.29 8.98
CA ALA A 288 11.97 0.13 8.84
C ALA A 288 13.44 0.44 9.14
N GLU A 289 13.92 1.65 8.79
CA GLU A 289 15.28 2.10 9.17
C GLU A 289 15.44 2.20 10.69
N GLN A 290 14.43 2.72 11.38
CA GLN A 290 14.42 2.82 12.84
C GLN A 290 14.37 1.44 13.50
N ILE A 291 13.51 0.53 13.00
CA ILE A 291 13.42 -0.86 13.47
C ILE A 291 14.76 -1.59 13.29
N ALA A 292 15.43 -1.42 12.15
CA ALA A 292 16.74 -2.03 11.91
C ALA A 292 17.79 -1.59 12.95
N ILE A 293 17.79 -0.32 13.35
CA ILE A 293 18.66 0.21 14.42
C ILE A 293 18.32 -0.45 15.77
N VAL A 294 17.02 -0.60 16.10
CA VAL A 294 16.60 -1.24 17.36
C VAL A 294 17.03 -2.71 17.38
N LEU A 295 16.83 -3.46 16.30
CA LEU A 295 17.25 -4.85 16.19
C LEU A 295 18.78 -5.01 16.36
N GLU A 296 19.57 -4.19 15.65
CA GLU A 296 21.03 -4.18 15.77
C GLU A 296 21.50 -3.96 17.21
N LYS A 297 20.94 -2.93 17.89
CA LYS A 297 21.27 -2.63 19.28
C LYS A 297 20.87 -3.75 20.25
N LYS A 298 19.67 -4.32 20.05
CA LYS A 298 19.23 -5.48 20.88
C LYS A 298 20.17 -6.67 20.75
N TRP A 299 20.60 -6.99 19.55
CA TRP A 299 21.53 -8.11 19.32
C TRP A 299 22.90 -7.87 19.90
N ASN A 300 23.37 -6.62 19.89
CA ASN A 300 24.66 -6.22 20.47
C ASN A 300 24.61 -6.01 21.99
N GLY A 301 23.43 -6.08 22.62
CA GLY A 301 23.28 -5.77 24.05
C GLY A 301 23.46 -4.28 24.38
N GLU A 302 23.27 -3.41 23.39
CA GLU A 302 23.35 -1.96 23.57
C GLU A 302 22.04 -1.36 24.08
N PRO A 303 22.09 -0.22 24.81
CA PRO A 303 20.88 0.48 25.23
C PRO A 303 20.06 0.95 24.03
N LEU A 304 18.74 0.73 24.10
CA LEU A 304 17.83 1.20 23.06
C LEU A 304 17.63 2.72 23.18
N PRO A 305 17.38 3.41 22.07
CA PRO A 305 17.05 4.83 22.10
C PRO A 305 15.68 5.01 22.81
N GLU A 306 15.53 6.05 23.61
CA GLU A 306 14.25 6.37 24.25
C GLU A 306 13.17 6.70 23.23
N SER A 307 13.53 7.36 22.14
CA SER A 307 12.66 7.69 21.01
C SER A 307 13.48 7.93 19.75
N PHE A 308 12.78 8.00 18.62
CA PHE A 308 13.37 8.39 17.34
C PHE A 308 12.87 9.77 16.89
N PRO A 309 13.64 10.48 16.07
CA PRO A 309 13.11 11.67 15.41
C PRO A 309 11.94 11.28 14.48
N PRO A 310 10.95 12.17 14.30
CA PRO A 310 9.82 11.93 13.40
C PRO A 310 10.29 11.57 11.99
N ILE A 311 9.60 10.60 11.36
CA ILE A 311 9.89 10.20 9.98
C ILE A 311 9.49 11.34 9.05
N LYS A 312 10.47 11.91 8.36
CA LYS A 312 10.25 13.02 7.42
C LYS A 312 9.85 12.48 6.06
N LEU A 313 8.65 12.82 5.62
CA LEU A 313 8.21 12.54 4.25
C LEU A 313 8.82 13.56 3.30
N LYS A 314 9.45 13.09 2.21
CA LYS A 314 10.09 13.94 1.20
C LYS A 314 9.08 14.67 0.31
N GLY A 315 7.87 14.12 0.23
CA GLY A 315 6.78 14.63 -0.57
C GLY A 315 5.84 13.53 -1.06
N ILE A 316 4.75 13.93 -1.68
CA ILE A 316 3.77 13.02 -2.28
C ILE A 316 3.61 13.42 -3.72
N LEU A 317 3.76 12.46 -4.65
CA LEU A 317 3.63 12.67 -6.09
C LEU A 317 2.59 11.73 -6.67
N GLY A 318 1.65 12.28 -7.43
CA GLY A 318 0.64 11.56 -8.19
C GLY A 318 0.81 11.71 -9.70
N SER A 319 0.38 10.70 -10.44
CA SER A 319 0.32 10.70 -11.90
C SER A 319 -1.02 11.24 -12.39
N LEU A 320 -1.00 11.96 -13.52
CA LEU A 320 -2.15 12.25 -14.37
C LEU A 320 -1.81 11.78 -15.78
N GLY A 321 -1.94 10.47 -15.98
CA GLY A 321 -1.48 9.79 -17.17
C GLY A 321 0.03 9.86 -17.38
N LYS A 322 0.48 9.65 -18.63
CA LYS A 322 1.91 9.55 -18.97
C LYS A 322 2.67 10.88 -18.98
N LYS A 323 1.95 12.01 -19.19
CA LYS A 323 2.59 13.31 -19.46
C LYS A 323 2.48 14.31 -18.32
N HIS A 324 1.54 14.16 -17.42
CA HIS A 324 1.26 15.10 -16.34
C HIS A 324 1.33 14.42 -14.99
N GLY A 325 1.50 15.21 -13.96
CA GLY A 325 1.47 14.78 -12.57
C GLY A 325 1.15 15.95 -11.67
N PHE A 326 1.02 15.65 -10.39
CA PHE A 326 0.79 16.63 -9.35
C PHE A 326 1.43 16.15 -8.05
N GLY A 327 1.62 17.02 -7.11
CA GLY A 327 2.07 16.64 -5.79
C GLY A 327 2.63 17.77 -4.96
N LEU A 328 3.18 17.36 -3.82
CA LEU A 328 3.87 18.23 -2.86
C LEU A 328 5.32 17.75 -2.74
N VAL A 329 6.27 18.67 -2.82
CA VAL A 329 7.68 18.44 -2.47
C VAL A 329 8.04 19.41 -1.36
N GLY A 330 8.21 18.89 -0.15
CA GLY A 330 8.11 19.69 1.06
C GLY A 330 6.72 20.34 1.13
N GLU A 331 6.67 21.66 1.24
CA GLU A 331 5.41 22.45 1.26
C GLU A 331 5.00 22.99 -0.12
N ARG A 332 5.80 22.75 -1.16
CA ARG A 332 5.56 23.36 -2.50
C ARG A 332 4.72 22.43 -3.37
N ALA A 333 3.60 22.95 -3.84
CA ALA A 333 2.78 22.28 -4.85
C ALA A 333 3.50 22.31 -6.20
N ILE A 334 3.65 21.16 -6.85
CA ILE A 334 4.18 21.00 -8.20
C ILE A 334 3.15 20.29 -9.07
N THR A 335 3.06 20.69 -10.33
CA THR A 335 2.08 20.18 -11.31
C THR A 335 2.71 19.98 -12.68
N GLY A 336 1.97 19.35 -13.59
CA GLY A 336 2.35 19.21 -14.99
C GLY A 336 3.50 18.23 -15.23
N ARG A 337 4.28 18.49 -16.27
CA ARG A 337 5.37 17.59 -16.71
C ARG A 337 6.48 17.44 -15.67
N VAL A 338 6.76 18.49 -14.91
CA VAL A 338 7.82 18.45 -13.88
C VAL A 338 7.46 17.45 -12.77
N ALA A 339 6.23 17.48 -12.27
CA ALA A 339 5.76 16.51 -11.27
C ALA A 339 5.84 15.08 -11.81
N ARG A 340 5.48 14.85 -13.08
CA ARG A 340 5.55 13.53 -13.71
C ARG A 340 6.98 13.02 -13.85
N LEU A 341 7.91 13.87 -14.28
CA LEU A 341 9.32 13.52 -14.42
C LEU A 341 9.94 13.18 -13.07
N LEU A 342 9.64 13.95 -12.02
CA LEU A 342 10.11 13.66 -10.66
C LEU A 342 9.59 12.30 -10.16
N LYS A 343 8.30 12.00 -10.36
CA LYS A 343 7.73 10.69 -9.99
C LYS A 343 8.42 9.55 -10.74
N SER A 344 8.62 9.70 -12.04
CA SER A 344 9.31 8.69 -12.87
C SER A 344 10.77 8.49 -12.43
N GLY A 345 11.47 9.57 -12.10
CA GLY A 345 12.85 9.53 -11.61
C GLY A 345 12.97 8.81 -10.26
N ILE A 346 12.04 9.06 -9.33
CA ILE A 346 12.01 8.36 -8.03
C ILE A 346 11.76 6.86 -8.24
N LEU A 347 10.82 6.48 -9.10
CA LEU A 347 10.53 5.09 -9.41
C LEU A 347 11.72 4.39 -10.06
N TRP A 348 12.40 5.06 -11.00
CA TRP A 348 13.61 4.55 -11.65
C TRP A 348 14.75 4.35 -10.64
N MET A 349 15.03 5.35 -9.78
CA MET A 349 16.03 5.25 -8.73
C MET A 349 15.70 4.11 -7.75
N TYR A 350 14.42 3.94 -7.38
CA TYR A 350 14.02 2.86 -6.51
C TYR A 350 14.37 1.49 -7.12
N LYS A 351 14.04 1.28 -8.39
CA LYS A 351 14.34 0.03 -9.09
C LYS A 351 15.84 -0.20 -9.24
N TYR A 352 16.59 0.82 -9.61
CA TYR A 352 18.04 0.73 -9.84
C TYR A 352 18.83 0.41 -8.57
N HIS A 353 18.40 0.93 -7.40
CA HIS A 353 19.10 0.72 -6.13
C HIS A 353 18.65 -0.52 -5.37
N LYS A 354 17.57 -1.17 -5.80
CA LYS A 354 16.91 -2.25 -5.07
C LYS A 354 16.67 -3.52 -5.90
N GLY A 355 17.00 -3.48 -7.20
CA GLY A 355 16.88 -4.62 -8.15
C GLY A 355 18.19 -5.33 -8.44
#